data_1028b88b51128911df1f2931982974c8
#
_entry.id   1028b88b51128911df1f2931982974c8
#
_cell.length_a   1.000
_cell.length_b   1.000
_cell.length_c   1.000
_cell.angle_alpha   90.00
_cell.angle_beta   90.00
_cell.angle_gamma   90.00
#
_symmetry.space_group_name_H-M   'P 1'
#
loop_
_entity.id
_entity.type
_entity.pdbx_description
1 polymer ?
#
loop_
_entity_poly.entity_id
_entity_poly.type
_entity_poly.pdbx_seq_one_letter_code
_entity_poly.pdbx_strand_id
1 'polypeptide(L)'
;EAIKKNIEEQGKLTKELAKQIEEAKTLVAVEDLYRPYKQKKRTRAMIAKGKGLEPLANLILLQMTKEPLEKEAEAFINEEKDVKTVEDALKGANDIIAEHIADDAEYRTWIRKATWNHGKITSSAKKPEESSVFEMYYDFEEPIEKIAGYRILAINRGEKEGILQVKIEPDMQKIASYLARKIITRKNPNTTKALFAAIEDSYKRLIAPSDRKST
;
A
#
# COMPACT_ATOMS: atom_id res chain seq x y z
N GLU A 1 20.79 -9.60 -10.32
CA GLU A 1 20.76 -10.61 -11.41
C GLU A 1 19.58 -11.58 -11.29
N ALA A 2 19.38 -12.25 -10.14
CA ALA A 2 18.28 -13.21 -9.93
C ALA A 2 16.88 -12.61 -10.21
N ILE A 3 16.64 -11.35 -9.85
CA ILE A 3 15.36 -10.66 -10.09
C ILE A 3 15.14 -10.42 -11.58
N LYS A 4 16.16 -9.96 -12.31
CA LYS A 4 16.05 -9.75 -13.77
C LYS A 4 15.74 -11.05 -14.48
N LYS A 5 16.46 -12.13 -14.13
CA LYS A 5 16.20 -13.47 -14.68
C LYS A 5 14.77 -13.95 -14.43
N ASN A 6 14.25 -13.75 -13.21
CA ASN A 6 12.89 -14.15 -12.89
C ASN A 6 11.83 -13.36 -13.67
N ILE A 7 12.05 -12.07 -13.90
CA ILE A 7 11.13 -11.23 -14.71
C ILE A 7 11.24 -11.59 -16.20
N GLU A 8 12.44 -11.93 -16.68
CA GLU A 8 12.70 -12.37 -18.05
C GLU A 8 12.02 -13.71 -18.34
N GLU A 9 12.10 -14.67 -17.41
CA GLU A 9 11.39 -15.96 -17.50
C GLU A 9 9.86 -15.79 -17.61
N GLN A 10 9.31 -14.70 -17.08
CA GLN A 10 7.91 -14.33 -17.22
C GLN A 10 7.61 -13.57 -18.54
N GLY A 11 8.62 -13.30 -19.36
CA GLY A 11 8.47 -12.53 -20.61
C GLY A 11 8.11 -11.05 -20.40
N LYS A 12 8.39 -10.51 -19.21
CA LYS A 12 7.97 -9.15 -18.80
C LYS A 12 9.14 -8.18 -18.60
N LEU A 13 10.38 -8.61 -18.81
CA LEU A 13 11.56 -7.75 -18.67
C LEU A 13 11.68 -6.82 -19.88
N THR A 14 11.40 -5.54 -19.67
CA THR A 14 11.65 -4.50 -20.66
C THR A 14 13.04 -3.90 -20.50
N LYS A 15 13.58 -3.25 -21.55
CA LYS A 15 14.87 -2.54 -21.48
C LYS A 15 14.85 -1.44 -20.40
N GLU A 16 13.72 -0.74 -20.30
CA GLU A 16 13.54 0.32 -19.29
C GLU A 16 13.56 -0.24 -17.88
N LEU A 17 12.83 -1.32 -17.62
CA LEU A 17 12.78 -1.97 -16.32
C LEU A 17 14.17 -2.53 -15.92
N ALA A 18 14.89 -3.14 -16.86
CA ALA A 18 16.25 -3.63 -16.61
C ALA A 18 17.17 -2.50 -16.19
N LYS A 19 17.10 -1.34 -16.87
CA LYS A 19 17.85 -0.14 -16.52
C LYS A 19 17.49 0.40 -15.14
N GLN A 20 16.21 0.51 -14.82
CA GLN A 20 15.74 0.97 -13.51
C GLN A 20 16.24 0.06 -12.38
N ILE A 21 16.27 -1.26 -12.59
CA ILE A 21 16.79 -2.22 -11.60
C ILE A 21 18.29 -2.04 -11.41
N GLU A 22 19.07 -1.77 -12.48
CA GLU A 22 20.50 -1.54 -12.41
C GLU A 22 20.86 -0.22 -11.74
N GLU A 23 20.07 0.82 -11.99
CA GLU A 23 20.28 2.16 -11.41
C GLU A 23 19.77 2.28 -9.96
N ALA A 24 19.02 1.30 -9.48
CA ALA A 24 18.48 1.30 -8.12
C ALA A 24 19.60 1.27 -7.07
N LYS A 25 19.68 2.30 -6.24
CA LYS A 25 20.74 2.50 -5.23
C LYS A 25 20.52 1.69 -3.93
N THR A 26 19.32 1.18 -3.71
CA THR A 26 18.95 0.46 -2.48
C THR A 26 18.23 -0.83 -2.80
N LEU A 27 18.37 -1.83 -1.91
CA LEU A 27 17.64 -3.09 -2.03
C LEU A 27 16.13 -2.88 -2.03
N VAL A 28 15.65 -1.94 -1.23
CA VAL A 28 14.22 -1.59 -1.13
C VAL A 28 13.68 -1.07 -2.47
N ALA A 29 14.45 -0.23 -3.18
CA ALA A 29 14.07 0.25 -4.51
C ALA A 29 13.98 -0.91 -5.54
N VAL A 30 14.92 -1.86 -5.47
CA VAL A 30 14.87 -3.08 -6.30
C VAL A 30 13.66 -3.93 -5.97
N GLU A 31 13.34 -4.11 -4.68
CA GLU A 31 12.16 -4.87 -4.25
C GLU A 31 10.85 -4.22 -4.69
N ASP A 32 10.76 -2.90 -4.68
CA ASP A 32 9.58 -2.17 -5.17
C ASP A 32 9.39 -2.38 -6.67
N LEU A 33 10.46 -2.33 -7.48
CA LEU A 33 10.41 -2.61 -8.91
C LEU A 33 10.04 -4.06 -9.22
N TYR A 34 10.48 -5.00 -8.39
CA TYR A 34 10.18 -6.43 -8.54
C TYR A 34 8.77 -6.82 -8.06
N ARG A 35 8.15 -6.05 -7.16
CA ARG A 35 6.89 -6.38 -6.50
C ARG A 35 5.76 -6.79 -7.45
N PRO A 36 5.50 -6.12 -8.59
CA PRO A 36 4.46 -6.53 -9.54
C PRO A 36 4.71 -7.90 -10.18
N TYR A 37 5.97 -8.34 -10.23
CA TYR A 37 6.40 -9.57 -10.91
C TYR A 37 6.67 -10.72 -9.93
N LYS A 38 6.76 -10.41 -8.64
CA LYS A 38 7.00 -11.40 -7.59
C LYS A 38 5.82 -12.35 -7.50
N GLN A 39 6.09 -13.65 -7.49
CA GLN A 39 5.06 -14.65 -7.21
C GLN A 39 4.48 -14.40 -5.81
N LYS A 40 3.23 -14.00 -5.77
CA LYS A 40 2.49 -13.75 -4.54
C LYS A 40 1.75 -15.01 -4.11
N LYS A 41 1.66 -15.23 -2.80
CA LYS A 41 0.68 -16.17 -2.26
C LYS A 41 -0.72 -15.63 -2.60
N ARG A 42 -1.74 -16.52 -2.59
CA ARG A 42 -3.13 -16.21 -2.91
C ARG A 42 -3.61 -14.90 -2.23
N THR A 43 -3.61 -13.80 -2.99
CA THR A 43 -4.06 -12.48 -2.52
C THR A 43 -5.55 -12.29 -2.77
N ARG A 44 -6.18 -11.31 -2.10
CA ARG A 44 -7.57 -10.93 -2.37
C ARG A 44 -7.77 -10.51 -3.83
N ALA A 45 -6.83 -9.76 -4.38
CA ALA A 45 -6.85 -9.34 -5.79
C ALA A 45 -6.76 -10.54 -6.74
N MET A 46 -5.91 -11.54 -6.45
CA MET A 46 -5.85 -12.77 -7.26
C MET A 46 -7.16 -13.56 -7.21
N ILE A 47 -7.78 -13.64 -6.04
CA ILE A 47 -9.10 -14.27 -5.89
C ILE A 47 -10.14 -13.51 -6.72
N ALA A 48 -10.18 -12.18 -6.62
CA ALA A 48 -11.10 -11.35 -7.37
C ALA A 48 -10.89 -11.46 -8.89
N LYS A 49 -9.65 -11.53 -9.37
CA LYS A 49 -9.33 -11.80 -10.78
C LYS A 49 -9.83 -13.17 -11.24
N GLY A 50 -9.66 -14.20 -10.41
CA GLY A 50 -10.20 -15.53 -10.66
C GLY A 50 -11.73 -15.57 -10.76
N LYS A 51 -12.40 -14.67 -10.04
CA LYS A 51 -13.86 -14.45 -10.13
C LYS A 51 -14.29 -13.65 -11.37
N GLY A 52 -13.35 -13.18 -12.20
CA GLY A 52 -13.63 -12.44 -13.43
C GLY A 52 -13.93 -10.96 -13.21
N LEU A 53 -13.46 -10.37 -12.10
CA LEU A 53 -13.74 -8.97 -11.73
C LEU A 53 -12.70 -7.96 -12.25
N GLU A 54 -11.66 -8.42 -12.95
CA GLU A 54 -10.63 -7.53 -13.51
C GLU A 54 -11.20 -6.53 -14.54
N PRO A 55 -12.14 -6.87 -15.43
CA PRO A 55 -12.75 -5.89 -16.33
C PRO A 55 -13.53 -4.79 -15.58
N LEU A 56 -14.19 -5.12 -14.47
CA LEU A 56 -14.86 -4.12 -13.63
C LEU A 56 -13.85 -3.17 -12.97
N ALA A 57 -12.75 -3.69 -12.45
CA ALA A 57 -11.66 -2.86 -11.92
C ALA A 57 -11.09 -1.91 -12.99
N ASN A 58 -10.87 -2.42 -14.20
CA ASN A 58 -10.39 -1.61 -15.33
C ASN A 58 -11.39 -0.53 -15.74
N LEU A 59 -12.69 -0.84 -15.75
CA LEU A 59 -13.76 0.13 -16.02
C LEU A 59 -13.72 1.29 -15.01
N ILE A 60 -13.54 0.97 -13.74
CA ILE A 60 -13.43 2.00 -12.67
C ILE A 60 -12.17 2.84 -12.87
N LEU A 61 -11.03 2.23 -13.19
CA LEU A 61 -9.76 2.93 -13.43
C LEU A 61 -9.79 3.82 -14.67
N LEU A 62 -10.52 3.45 -15.71
CA LEU A 62 -10.70 4.25 -16.93
C LEU A 62 -11.52 5.53 -16.67
N GLN A 63 -12.37 5.54 -15.63
CA GLN A 63 -13.17 6.70 -15.22
C GLN A 63 -14.02 7.30 -16.32
N MET A 64 -14.51 6.48 -17.24
CA MET A 64 -15.28 6.92 -18.43
C MET A 64 -16.75 6.51 -18.40
N THR A 65 -17.16 5.67 -17.45
CA THR A 65 -18.55 5.21 -17.37
C THR A 65 -19.51 6.38 -17.11
N LYS A 66 -20.66 6.33 -17.75
CA LYS A 66 -21.77 7.27 -17.56
C LYS A 66 -22.81 6.73 -16.59
N GLU A 67 -22.78 5.43 -16.33
CA GLU A 67 -23.72 4.75 -15.46
C GLU A 67 -23.17 4.68 -14.02
N PRO A 68 -24.05 4.58 -13.01
CA PRO A 68 -23.66 4.26 -11.65
C PRO A 68 -22.89 2.93 -11.58
N LEU A 69 -21.88 2.82 -10.70
CA LEU A 69 -21.07 1.60 -10.60
C LEU A 69 -21.88 0.38 -10.17
N GLU A 70 -22.93 0.58 -9.40
CA GLU A 70 -23.85 -0.48 -9.00
C GLU A 70 -24.48 -1.16 -10.22
N LYS A 71 -24.88 -0.37 -11.22
CA LYS A 71 -25.46 -0.86 -12.48
C LYS A 71 -24.41 -1.56 -13.34
N GLU A 72 -23.20 -1.00 -13.42
CA GLU A 72 -22.07 -1.66 -14.13
C GLU A 72 -21.70 -2.99 -13.47
N ALA A 73 -21.75 -3.07 -12.14
CA ALA A 73 -21.39 -4.26 -11.38
C ALA A 73 -22.43 -5.39 -11.50
N GLU A 74 -23.70 -5.11 -11.81
CA GLU A 74 -24.73 -6.12 -12.04
C GLU A 74 -24.33 -7.12 -13.11
N ALA A 75 -23.63 -6.70 -14.14
CA ALA A 75 -23.16 -7.56 -15.23
C ALA A 75 -22.08 -8.57 -14.77
N PHE A 76 -21.50 -8.40 -13.60
CA PHE A 76 -20.46 -9.25 -13.06
C PHE A 76 -20.95 -10.22 -11.98
N ILE A 77 -22.24 -10.20 -11.66
CA ILE A 77 -22.85 -11.17 -10.73
C ILE A 77 -22.80 -12.55 -11.38
N ASN A 78 -22.19 -13.51 -10.66
CA ASN A 78 -22.05 -14.88 -11.10
C ASN A 78 -21.94 -15.82 -9.90
N GLU A 79 -22.98 -16.58 -9.62
CA GLU A 79 -23.03 -17.51 -8.46
C GLU A 79 -21.97 -18.62 -8.58
N GLU A 80 -21.69 -19.12 -9.79
CA GLU A 80 -20.68 -20.17 -10.01
C GLU A 80 -19.28 -19.68 -9.63
N LYS A 81 -19.02 -18.37 -9.75
CA LYS A 81 -17.76 -17.73 -9.39
C LYS A 81 -17.81 -17.11 -7.98
N ASP A 82 -18.85 -17.39 -7.19
CA ASP A 82 -19.05 -16.85 -5.86
C ASP A 82 -19.04 -15.29 -5.83
N VAL A 83 -19.73 -14.69 -6.80
CA VAL A 83 -20.06 -13.26 -6.86
C VAL A 83 -21.58 -13.17 -6.82
N LYS A 84 -22.15 -13.02 -5.64
CA LYS A 84 -23.60 -13.14 -5.43
C LYS A 84 -24.32 -11.81 -5.49
N THR A 85 -23.61 -10.74 -5.17
CA THR A 85 -24.19 -9.40 -5.05
C THR A 85 -23.34 -8.36 -5.79
N VAL A 86 -23.93 -7.19 -6.03
CA VAL A 86 -23.23 -6.01 -6.56
C VAL A 86 -22.09 -5.60 -5.63
N GLU A 87 -22.30 -5.67 -4.31
CA GLU A 87 -21.29 -5.38 -3.30
C GLU A 87 -20.09 -6.32 -3.39
N ASP A 88 -20.33 -7.63 -3.63
CA ASP A 88 -19.24 -8.60 -3.82
C ASP A 88 -18.40 -8.25 -5.04
N ALA A 89 -19.06 -7.86 -6.15
CA ALA A 89 -18.37 -7.45 -7.38
C ALA A 89 -17.54 -6.18 -7.15
N LEU A 90 -18.10 -5.15 -6.55
CA LEU A 90 -17.42 -3.89 -6.26
C LEU A 90 -16.27 -4.07 -5.26
N LYS A 91 -16.46 -4.91 -4.24
CA LYS A 91 -15.41 -5.25 -3.27
C LYS A 91 -14.22 -5.95 -3.94
N GLY A 92 -14.50 -6.91 -4.81
CA GLY A 92 -13.45 -7.59 -5.57
C GLY A 92 -12.71 -6.65 -6.53
N ALA A 93 -13.43 -5.76 -7.22
CA ALA A 93 -12.82 -4.73 -8.04
C ALA A 93 -11.95 -3.78 -7.19
N ASN A 94 -12.40 -3.38 -6.01
CA ASN A 94 -11.61 -2.59 -5.06
C ASN A 94 -10.32 -3.31 -4.65
N ASP A 95 -10.38 -4.60 -4.33
CA ASP A 95 -9.19 -5.38 -3.97
C ASP A 95 -8.15 -5.41 -5.10
N ILE A 96 -8.59 -5.50 -6.36
CA ILE A 96 -7.71 -5.46 -7.54
C ILE A 96 -7.07 -4.08 -7.68
N ILE A 97 -7.85 -3.00 -7.58
CA ILE A 97 -7.36 -1.63 -7.70
C ILE A 97 -6.39 -1.31 -6.56
N ALA A 98 -6.73 -1.70 -5.32
CA ALA A 98 -5.88 -1.47 -4.16
C ALA A 98 -4.51 -2.16 -4.29
N GLU A 99 -4.47 -3.40 -4.79
CA GLU A 99 -3.21 -4.10 -5.04
C GLU A 99 -2.41 -3.45 -6.17
N HIS A 100 -3.08 -3.02 -7.25
CA HIS A 100 -2.44 -2.30 -8.35
C HIS A 100 -1.74 -1.03 -7.87
N ILE A 101 -2.41 -0.23 -7.03
CA ILE A 101 -1.83 0.98 -6.42
C ILE A 101 -0.65 0.62 -5.52
N ALA A 102 -0.79 -0.42 -4.69
CA ALA A 102 0.24 -0.83 -3.75
C ALA A 102 1.49 -1.43 -4.41
N ASP A 103 1.37 -1.92 -5.63
CA ASP A 103 2.48 -2.51 -6.39
C ASP A 103 3.25 -1.49 -7.21
N ASP A 104 2.74 -0.26 -7.34
CA ASP A 104 3.42 0.79 -8.09
C ASP A 104 4.67 1.29 -7.34
N ALA A 105 5.83 1.13 -7.98
CA ALA A 105 7.12 1.48 -7.40
C ALA A 105 7.30 3.01 -7.22
N GLU A 106 6.74 3.83 -8.12
CA GLU A 106 6.78 5.29 -8.01
C GLU A 106 6.00 5.76 -6.78
N TYR A 107 4.79 5.22 -6.60
CA TYR A 107 3.95 5.57 -5.45
C TYR A 107 4.60 5.16 -4.13
N ARG A 108 5.18 3.98 -4.06
CA ARG A 108 5.87 3.50 -2.86
C ARG A 108 7.08 4.34 -2.52
N THR A 109 7.91 4.66 -3.51
CA THR A 109 9.09 5.51 -3.33
C THR A 109 8.70 6.89 -2.83
N TRP A 110 7.66 7.50 -3.42
CA TRP A 110 7.17 8.80 -3.01
C TRP A 110 6.60 8.77 -1.58
N ILE A 111 5.76 7.77 -1.27
CA ILE A 111 5.14 7.63 0.07
C ILE A 111 6.22 7.47 1.14
N ARG A 112 7.24 6.63 0.90
CA ARG A 112 8.35 6.44 1.84
C ARG A 112 9.11 7.74 2.09
N LYS A 113 9.41 8.48 1.03
CA LYS A 113 10.05 9.79 1.16
C LYS A 113 9.18 10.80 1.90
N ALA A 114 7.88 10.83 1.64
CA ALA A 114 6.93 11.70 2.33
C ALA A 114 6.82 11.34 3.81
N THR A 115 6.77 10.04 4.15
CA THR A 115 6.76 9.54 5.51
C THR A 115 8.05 9.92 6.26
N TRP A 116 9.20 9.77 5.61
CA TRP A 116 10.47 10.19 6.19
C TRP A 116 10.49 11.70 6.52
N ASN A 117 10.11 12.55 5.58
CA ASN A 117 10.21 14.00 5.70
C ASN A 117 9.12 14.64 6.58
N HIS A 118 7.95 13.99 6.69
CA HIS A 118 6.78 14.60 7.33
C HIS A 118 6.10 13.69 8.36
N GLY A 119 6.57 12.46 8.49
CA GLY A 119 6.03 11.51 9.45
C GLY A 119 6.62 11.72 10.85
N LYS A 120 5.98 11.08 11.82
CA LYS A 120 6.39 11.06 13.21
C LYS A 120 6.57 9.62 13.67
N ILE A 121 7.48 9.43 14.60
CA ILE A 121 7.55 8.20 15.38
C ILE A 121 6.89 8.48 16.72
N THR A 122 6.00 7.60 17.13
CA THR A 122 5.33 7.65 18.43
C THR A 122 5.60 6.38 19.20
N SER A 123 5.73 6.48 20.51
CA SER A 123 5.77 5.32 21.39
C SER A 123 4.89 5.52 22.61
N SER A 124 4.27 4.45 23.04
CA SER A 124 3.42 4.41 24.23
C SER A 124 3.73 3.16 25.06
N ALA A 125 3.55 3.24 26.37
CA ALA A 125 3.66 2.06 27.23
C ALA A 125 2.49 1.10 26.98
N LYS A 126 2.77 -0.19 26.98
CA LYS A 126 1.69 -1.22 26.98
C LYS A 126 1.03 -1.33 28.35
N LYS A 127 1.79 -1.01 29.41
CA LYS A 127 1.34 -1.00 30.80
C LYS A 127 1.91 0.24 31.48
N PRO A 128 1.21 1.39 31.41
CA PRO A 128 1.72 2.66 31.93
C PRO A 128 1.97 2.69 33.43
N GLU A 129 1.33 1.80 34.17
CA GLU A 129 1.45 1.63 35.63
C GLU A 129 2.72 0.92 36.08
N GLU A 130 3.41 0.21 35.17
CA GLU A 130 4.66 -0.49 35.48
C GLU A 130 5.86 0.42 35.16
N SER A 131 6.70 0.67 36.18
CA SER A 131 7.93 1.44 35.99
C SER A 131 8.98 0.67 35.22
N SER A 132 9.73 1.33 34.33
CA SER A 132 10.82 0.73 33.57
C SER A 132 11.89 1.77 33.19
N VAL A 133 13.02 1.29 32.65
CA VAL A 133 14.06 2.16 32.10
C VAL A 133 13.62 2.93 30.84
N PHE A 134 12.44 2.63 30.32
CA PHE A 134 11.86 3.26 29.12
C PHE A 134 10.78 4.29 29.44
N GLU A 135 10.60 4.71 30.70
CA GLU A 135 9.54 5.65 31.09
C GLU A 135 9.52 6.94 30.26
N MET A 136 10.68 7.45 29.86
CA MET A 136 10.76 8.64 29.01
C MET A 136 10.14 8.46 27.62
N TYR A 137 9.84 7.22 27.23
CA TYR A 137 9.22 6.86 25.96
C TYR A 137 7.78 6.34 26.11
N TYR A 138 7.17 6.43 27.30
CA TYR A 138 5.80 5.97 27.56
C TYR A 138 4.73 6.81 26.88
N ASP A 139 5.03 8.10 26.63
CA ASP A 139 4.23 9.04 25.86
C ASP A 139 5.21 9.92 25.07
N PHE A 140 5.68 9.39 23.96
CA PHE A 140 6.75 10.01 23.19
C PHE A 140 6.33 10.20 21.74
N GLU A 141 6.64 11.38 21.20
CA GLU A 141 6.44 11.74 19.80
C GLU A 141 7.60 12.60 19.31
N GLU A 142 8.15 12.25 18.16
CA GLU A 142 9.18 13.06 17.49
C GLU A 142 9.12 12.90 15.96
N PRO A 143 9.37 13.96 15.15
CA PRO A 143 9.50 13.84 13.70
C PRO A 143 10.60 12.87 13.32
N ILE A 144 10.33 11.98 12.34
CA ILE A 144 11.29 10.94 11.91
C ILE A 144 12.60 11.57 11.44
N GLU A 145 12.51 12.67 10.69
CA GLU A 145 13.68 13.38 10.15
C GLU A 145 14.62 13.93 11.25
N LYS A 146 14.08 14.20 12.44
CA LYS A 146 14.82 14.87 13.55
C LYS A 146 15.24 13.95 14.66
N ILE A 147 14.69 12.74 14.73
CA ILE A 147 14.96 11.84 15.85
C ILE A 147 16.41 11.39 15.89
N ALA A 148 17.02 11.48 17.06
CA ALA A 148 18.39 11.04 17.27
C ALA A 148 18.51 9.50 17.25
N GLY A 149 19.58 8.96 16.64
CA GLY A 149 19.76 7.52 16.48
C GLY A 149 19.73 6.74 17.81
N TYR A 150 20.25 7.31 18.90
CA TYR A 150 20.21 6.64 20.21
C TYR A 150 18.79 6.47 20.74
N ARG A 151 17.87 7.40 20.41
CA ARG A 151 16.44 7.30 20.79
C ARG A 151 15.77 6.18 20.01
N ILE A 152 16.07 6.08 18.72
CA ILE A 152 15.57 4.96 17.89
C ILE A 152 16.01 3.61 18.47
N LEU A 153 17.27 3.48 18.84
CA LEU A 153 17.78 2.26 19.47
C LEU A 153 17.08 1.95 20.80
N ALA A 154 16.86 2.94 21.65
CA ALA A 154 16.16 2.78 22.92
C ALA A 154 14.69 2.36 22.72
N ILE A 155 13.98 3.03 21.82
CA ILE A 155 12.57 2.75 21.49
C ILE A 155 12.44 1.32 20.89
N ASN A 156 13.31 0.95 19.95
CA ASN A 156 13.34 -0.39 19.37
C ASN A 156 13.60 -1.48 20.41
N ARG A 157 14.50 -1.20 21.37
CA ARG A 157 14.75 -2.11 22.49
C ARG A 157 13.52 -2.26 23.37
N GLY A 158 12.86 -1.16 23.76
CA GLY A 158 11.65 -1.18 24.56
C GLY A 158 10.49 -1.91 23.86
N GLU A 159 10.37 -1.78 22.54
CA GLU A 159 9.40 -2.55 21.71
C GLU A 159 9.74 -4.06 21.72
N LYS A 160 11.02 -4.41 21.53
CA LYS A 160 11.48 -5.79 21.55
C LYS A 160 11.28 -6.47 22.92
N GLU A 161 11.50 -5.73 24.01
CA GLU A 161 11.26 -6.20 25.37
C GLU A 161 9.75 -6.26 25.73
N GLY A 162 8.87 -5.82 24.82
CA GLY A 162 7.42 -5.87 25.00
C GLY A 162 6.85 -4.79 25.90
N ILE A 163 7.64 -3.79 26.28
CA ILE A 163 7.26 -2.67 27.18
C ILE A 163 6.60 -1.56 26.40
N LEU A 164 7.17 -1.21 25.23
CA LEU A 164 6.66 -0.14 24.37
C LEU A 164 5.83 -0.69 23.20
N GLN A 165 4.90 0.12 22.75
CA GLN A 165 4.24 0.00 21.46
C GLN A 165 4.70 1.17 20.59
N VAL A 166 5.35 0.86 19.46
CA VAL A 166 5.92 1.87 18.57
C VAL A 166 5.11 1.95 17.28
N LYS A 167 4.85 3.18 16.83
CA LYS A 167 4.15 3.44 15.56
C LYS A 167 4.90 4.49 14.76
N ILE A 168 4.83 4.34 13.45
CA ILE A 168 5.18 5.39 12.50
C ILE A 168 3.86 6.01 12.04
N GLU A 169 3.70 7.30 12.27
CA GLU A 169 2.52 8.07 11.87
C GLU A 169 2.89 8.95 10.67
N PRO A 170 2.51 8.56 9.46
CA PRO A 170 2.74 9.36 8.27
C PRO A 170 1.75 10.53 8.18
N ASP A 171 2.08 11.52 7.37
CA ASP A 171 1.12 12.57 6.98
C ASP A 171 0.12 11.98 5.98
N MET A 172 -0.96 11.40 6.52
CA MET A 172 -2.02 10.74 5.73
C MET A 172 -2.68 11.68 4.72
N GLN A 173 -2.83 12.96 5.05
CA GLN A 173 -3.46 13.94 4.18
C GLN A 173 -2.61 14.18 2.92
N LYS A 174 -1.30 14.28 3.08
CA LYS A 174 -0.36 14.41 1.95
C LYS A 174 -0.34 13.17 1.09
N ILE A 175 -0.29 11.98 1.69
CA ILE A 175 -0.29 10.72 0.96
C ILE A 175 -1.58 10.54 0.17
N ALA A 176 -2.74 10.72 0.81
CA ALA A 176 -4.04 10.61 0.14
C ALA A 176 -4.19 11.62 -1.01
N SER A 177 -3.76 12.86 -0.79
CA SER A 177 -3.79 13.91 -1.82
C SER A 177 -2.88 13.60 -3.02
N TYR A 178 -1.71 13.03 -2.76
CA TYR A 178 -0.78 12.60 -3.82
C TYR A 178 -1.39 11.47 -4.66
N LEU A 179 -1.84 10.39 -4.01
CA LEU A 179 -2.43 9.26 -4.70
C LEU A 179 -3.70 9.66 -5.46
N ALA A 180 -4.55 10.49 -4.86
CA ALA A 180 -5.74 10.99 -5.53
C ALA A 180 -5.41 11.76 -6.81
N ARG A 181 -4.40 12.63 -6.79
CA ARG A 181 -3.95 13.37 -8.00
C ARG A 181 -3.39 12.46 -9.09
N LYS A 182 -2.74 11.36 -8.72
CA LYS A 182 -2.18 10.40 -9.67
C LYS A 182 -3.24 9.49 -10.27
N ILE A 183 -4.22 9.07 -9.47
CA ILE A 183 -5.18 8.03 -9.80
C ILE A 183 -6.49 8.62 -10.31
N ILE A 184 -7.00 9.69 -9.68
CA ILE A 184 -8.26 10.33 -10.08
C ILE A 184 -7.94 11.41 -11.10
N THR A 185 -7.85 11.01 -12.36
CA THR A 185 -7.47 11.89 -13.48
C THR A 185 -8.67 12.57 -14.15
N ARG A 186 -9.87 12.07 -13.89
CA ARG A 186 -11.12 12.56 -14.45
C ARG A 186 -12.14 12.89 -13.36
N LYS A 187 -12.88 13.98 -13.54
CA LYS A 187 -14.01 14.33 -12.66
C LYS A 187 -15.22 13.47 -13.02
N ASN A 188 -15.27 12.24 -12.54
CA ASN A 188 -16.40 11.34 -12.74
C ASN A 188 -16.98 10.92 -11.38
N PRO A 189 -18.17 11.47 -10.99
CA PRO A 189 -18.77 11.17 -9.69
C PRO A 189 -19.08 9.68 -9.50
N ASN A 190 -19.33 8.93 -10.59
CA ASN A 190 -19.64 7.51 -10.54
C ASN A 190 -18.45 6.67 -10.06
N THR A 191 -17.20 7.07 -10.37
CA THR A 191 -16.00 6.31 -10.05
C THR A 191 -15.18 6.91 -8.92
N THR A 192 -15.29 8.21 -8.67
CA THR A 192 -14.46 8.95 -7.72
C THR A 192 -14.52 8.37 -6.31
N LYS A 193 -15.71 8.05 -5.80
CA LYS A 193 -15.88 7.47 -4.46
C LYS A 193 -15.21 6.10 -4.33
N ALA A 194 -15.36 5.24 -5.34
CA ALA A 194 -14.73 3.92 -5.36
C ALA A 194 -13.21 4.02 -5.41
N LEU A 195 -12.66 4.96 -6.17
CA LEU A 195 -11.21 5.20 -6.24
C LEU A 195 -10.65 5.72 -4.92
N PHE A 196 -11.33 6.62 -4.22
CA PHE A 196 -10.92 7.03 -2.88
C PHE A 196 -10.91 5.86 -1.89
N ALA A 197 -11.92 5.00 -1.93
CA ALA A 197 -11.97 3.81 -1.08
C ALA A 197 -10.81 2.84 -1.40
N ALA A 198 -10.47 2.65 -2.67
CA ALA A 198 -9.34 1.81 -3.09
C ALA A 198 -7.98 2.41 -2.68
N ILE A 199 -7.80 3.73 -2.76
CA ILE A 199 -6.61 4.44 -2.29
C ILE A 199 -6.42 4.24 -0.79
N GLU A 200 -7.47 4.42 -0.01
CA GLU A 200 -7.44 4.25 1.45
C GLU A 200 -7.12 2.82 1.85
N ASP A 201 -7.78 1.83 1.23
CA ASP A 201 -7.54 0.40 1.47
C ASP A 201 -6.13 -0.01 1.06
N SER A 202 -5.65 0.45 -0.11
CA SER A 202 -4.29 0.20 -0.58
C SER A 202 -3.26 0.67 0.44
N TYR A 203 -3.40 1.90 0.93
CA TYR A 203 -2.46 2.43 1.90
C TYR A 203 -2.51 1.68 3.23
N LYS A 204 -3.69 1.59 3.85
CA LYS A 204 -3.84 1.01 5.20
C LYS A 204 -3.49 -0.47 5.26
N ARG A 205 -3.92 -1.24 4.27
CA ARG A 205 -3.79 -2.70 4.28
C ARG A 205 -2.52 -3.22 3.64
N LEU A 206 -2.02 -2.57 2.60
CA LEU A 206 -0.93 -3.10 1.77
C LEU A 206 0.36 -2.30 1.88
N ILE A 207 0.33 -0.96 1.83
CA ILE A 207 1.53 -0.14 1.80
C ILE A 207 2.10 0.06 3.20
N ALA A 208 1.32 0.60 4.13
CA ALA A 208 1.79 0.94 5.48
C ALA A 208 2.39 -0.25 6.24
N PRO A 209 1.79 -1.48 6.23
CA PRO A 209 2.38 -2.62 6.93
C PRO A 209 3.73 -3.08 6.35
N SER A 210 3.96 -2.85 5.05
CA SER A 210 5.22 -3.23 4.40
C SER A 210 6.30 -2.16 4.60
N ASP A 211 5.94 -0.89 4.59
CA ASP A 211 6.88 0.21 4.79
C ASP A 211 7.42 0.25 6.22
N ARG A 212 6.59 -0.08 7.22
CA ARG A 212 7.05 -0.24 8.61
C ARG A 212 8.20 -1.26 8.78
N LYS A 213 8.29 -2.26 7.90
CA LYS A 213 9.37 -3.25 7.93
C LYS A 213 10.64 -2.76 7.23
N SER A 214 10.54 -1.70 6.44
CA SER A 214 11.62 -1.17 5.59
C SER A 214 12.22 0.13 6.14
N THR A 215 11.61 0.71 7.17
CA THR A 215 12.05 1.92 7.87
C THR A 215 12.71 1.56 9.18
#